data_f6b56df9124aa6907ebfa1305398f9bd
#
_entry.id   f6b56df9124aa6907ebfa1305398f9bd
#
_cell.length_a   1.000
_cell.length_b   1.000
_cell.length_c   1.000
_cell.angle_alpha   90.00
_cell.angle_beta   90.00
_cell.angle_gamma   90.00
#
_symmetry.space_group_name_H-M   'P 1'
#
loop_
_entity.id
_entity.type
_entity.pdbx_description
1 polymer ?
#
loop_
_entity_poly.entity_id
_entity_poly.type
_entity_poly.pdbx_seq_one_letter_code
_entity_poly.pdbx_strand_id
1 'polypeptide(L)'
;MSGNPRIDGAEKRWKAYRNDLTEYGVKDAKQGEKVLVIGAGACDDLDLERLLEEDRQVFLLDCNPETLEKAVSKVKKKENVHTICMDVAGLTEAQITAFQKACEEGSSELEKWKEAYDLRVRENPGFRELQEILEPYEDKKFDRIICMGFHSQVYMPLILTLQKKHYPLSVRQQVQRIAEQL
;
A
#
# COMPACT_ATOMS: atom_id res chain seq x y z
N MET A 1 9.40 -2.41 11.35
CA MET A 1 8.30 -1.49 11.76
C MET A 1 7.34 -2.26 12.64
N SER A 2 7.04 -1.79 13.87
CA SER A 2 6.03 -2.42 14.71
C SER A 2 4.68 -2.17 14.06
N GLY A 3 4.00 -3.24 13.63
CA GLY A 3 2.67 -3.17 13.07
C GLY A 3 1.73 -2.38 13.99
N ASN A 4 0.79 -1.66 13.41
CA ASN A 4 -0.25 -0.94 14.13
C ASN A 4 -0.87 -1.88 15.18
N PRO A 5 -0.96 -1.51 16.47
CA PRO A 5 -1.54 -2.37 17.48
C PRO A 5 -2.97 -2.69 17.06
N ARG A 6 -3.27 -3.98 16.94
CA ARG A 6 -4.62 -4.46 16.64
C ARG A 6 -5.58 -3.93 17.70
N ILE A 7 -6.57 -3.16 17.29
CA ILE A 7 -7.61 -2.67 18.21
C ILE A 7 -8.54 -3.86 18.49
N ASP A 8 -8.60 -4.29 19.75
CA ASP A 8 -9.50 -5.37 20.16
C ASP A 8 -10.96 -5.07 19.77
N GLY A 9 -11.60 -6.03 19.09
CA GLY A 9 -12.96 -5.87 18.60
C GLY A 9 -13.08 -5.04 17.31
N ALA A 10 -11.98 -4.67 16.64
CA ALA A 10 -11.98 -3.93 15.38
C ALA A 10 -12.83 -4.66 14.32
N GLU A 11 -12.71 -5.98 14.23
CA GLU A 11 -13.46 -6.81 13.29
C GLU A 11 -14.99 -6.62 13.39
N LYS A 12 -15.53 -6.50 14.62
CA LYS A 12 -16.96 -6.25 14.85
C LYS A 12 -17.35 -4.80 14.60
N ARG A 13 -16.52 -3.84 15.05
CA ARG A 13 -16.79 -2.41 14.92
C ARG A 13 -16.79 -1.95 13.45
N TRP A 14 -15.93 -2.52 12.65
CA TRP A 14 -15.70 -2.11 11.27
C TRP A 14 -16.47 -2.96 10.25
N LYS A 15 -17.32 -3.87 10.74
CA LYS A 15 -18.08 -4.76 9.85
C LYS A 15 -18.92 -4.00 8.81
N ALA A 16 -19.64 -2.95 9.22
CA ALA A 16 -20.44 -2.14 8.31
C ALA A 16 -19.54 -1.45 7.27
N TYR A 17 -18.50 -0.76 7.73
CA TYR A 17 -17.52 -0.11 6.86
C TYR A 17 -16.87 -1.10 5.87
N ARG A 18 -16.43 -2.26 6.37
CA ARG A 18 -15.85 -3.32 5.53
C ARG A 18 -16.82 -3.78 4.46
N ASN A 19 -18.09 -4.00 4.80
CA ASN A 19 -19.11 -4.40 3.84
C ASN A 19 -19.32 -3.32 2.78
N ASP A 20 -19.51 -2.06 3.18
CA ASP A 20 -19.71 -0.95 2.26
C ASP A 20 -18.52 -0.76 1.31
N LEU A 21 -17.31 -0.87 1.84
CA LEU A 21 -16.09 -0.75 1.06
C LEU A 21 -15.92 -1.92 0.09
N THR A 22 -16.21 -3.14 0.54
CA THR A 22 -16.16 -4.33 -0.33
C THR A 22 -17.20 -4.23 -1.44
N GLU A 23 -18.45 -3.88 -1.11
CA GLU A 23 -19.50 -3.70 -2.11
C GLU A 23 -19.16 -2.61 -3.14
N TYR A 24 -18.52 -1.51 -2.68
CA TYR A 24 -18.00 -0.49 -3.61
C TYR A 24 -16.93 -1.07 -4.53
N GLY A 25 -15.99 -1.86 -3.97
CA GLY A 25 -14.90 -2.49 -4.72
C GLY A 25 -15.37 -3.51 -5.76
N VAL A 26 -16.50 -4.20 -5.51
CA VAL A 26 -17.06 -5.19 -6.44
C VAL A 26 -18.26 -4.67 -7.24
N LYS A 27 -18.62 -3.40 -7.10
CA LYS A 27 -19.73 -2.81 -7.84
C LYS A 27 -19.52 -2.99 -9.34
N ASP A 28 -20.51 -3.56 -10.01
CA ASP A 28 -20.49 -3.86 -11.45
C ASP A 28 -19.32 -4.79 -11.89
N ALA A 29 -18.73 -5.53 -10.94
CA ALA A 29 -17.67 -6.49 -11.23
C ALA A 29 -18.21 -7.70 -11.99
N LYS A 30 -17.40 -8.19 -12.93
CA LYS A 30 -17.74 -9.34 -13.79
C LYS A 30 -17.05 -10.60 -13.28
N GLN A 31 -17.55 -11.72 -13.77
CA GLN A 31 -16.93 -13.02 -13.54
C GLN A 31 -15.48 -13.06 -14.07
N GLY A 32 -14.57 -13.62 -13.28
CA GLY A 32 -13.19 -13.84 -13.68
C GLY A 32 -12.31 -12.58 -13.71
N GLU A 33 -12.82 -11.40 -13.28
CA GLU A 33 -12.01 -10.18 -13.20
C GLU A 33 -10.80 -10.34 -12.25
N LYS A 34 -9.71 -9.64 -12.57
CA LYS A 34 -8.48 -9.56 -11.79
C LYS A 34 -8.52 -8.31 -10.91
N VAL A 35 -8.54 -8.50 -9.60
CA VAL A 35 -8.62 -7.44 -8.60
C VAL A 35 -7.29 -7.32 -7.86
N LEU A 36 -6.60 -6.18 -7.96
CA LEU A 36 -5.41 -5.88 -7.17
C LEU A 36 -5.80 -5.09 -5.92
N VAL A 37 -5.38 -5.55 -4.75
CA VAL A 37 -5.51 -4.85 -3.48
C VAL A 37 -4.13 -4.39 -3.02
N ILE A 38 -3.88 -3.08 -3.02
CA ILE A 38 -2.62 -2.46 -2.57
C ILE A 38 -2.75 -2.07 -1.10
N GLY A 39 -1.75 -2.45 -0.28
CA GLY A 39 -1.80 -2.28 1.16
C GLY A 39 -2.77 -3.25 1.82
N ALA A 40 -2.84 -4.46 1.29
CA ALA A 40 -3.82 -5.48 1.68
C ALA A 40 -3.73 -5.86 3.16
N GLY A 41 -2.54 -5.84 3.75
CA GLY A 41 -2.33 -6.30 5.12
C GLY A 41 -2.92 -7.70 5.33
N ALA A 42 -3.65 -7.87 6.42
CA ALA A 42 -4.41 -9.09 6.69
C ALA A 42 -5.85 -9.08 6.10
N CYS A 43 -6.18 -8.13 5.21
CA CYS A 43 -7.53 -7.89 4.70
C CYS A 43 -8.59 -7.77 5.82
N ASP A 44 -8.26 -7.07 6.91
CA ASP A 44 -9.23 -6.85 7.99
C ASP A 44 -10.31 -5.83 7.60
N ASP A 45 -10.02 -4.96 6.61
CA ASP A 45 -10.89 -3.90 6.11
C ASP A 45 -11.70 -4.28 4.85
N LEU A 46 -11.48 -5.49 4.30
CA LEU A 46 -12.21 -6.02 3.14
C LEU A 46 -12.73 -7.42 3.44
N ASP A 47 -13.88 -7.76 2.86
CA ASP A 47 -14.39 -9.12 2.84
C ASP A 47 -13.77 -9.87 1.64
N LEU A 48 -12.71 -10.62 1.91
CA LEU A 48 -11.95 -11.31 0.87
C LEU A 48 -12.77 -12.44 0.23
N GLU A 49 -13.65 -13.12 0.97
CA GLU A 49 -14.56 -14.13 0.41
C GLU A 49 -15.50 -13.50 -0.62
N ARG A 50 -16.02 -12.29 -0.35
CA ARG A 50 -16.87 -11.54 -1.26
C ARG A 50 -16.11 -11.06 -2.50
N LEU A 51 -14.83 -10.68 -2.37
CA LEU A 51 -13.99 -10.34 -3.52
C LEU A 51 -13.75 -11.55 -4.44
N LEU A 52 -13.70 -12.76 -3.89
CA LEU A 52 -13.45 -14.01 -4.61
C LEU A 52 -14.69 -14.62 -5.27
N GLU A 53 -15.87 -14.05 -5.06
CA GLU A 53 -17.08 -14.53 -5.73
C GLU A 53 -16.96 -14.41 -7.25
N GLU A 54 -17.78 -15.18 -7.99
CA GLU A 54 -17.79 -15.18 -9.46
C GLU A 54 -16.40 -15.49 -10.07
N ASP A 55 -15.62 -16.36 -9.39
CA ASP A 55 -14.32 -16.85 -9.83
C ASP A 55 -13.29 -15.74 -10.11
N ARG A 56 -13.44 -14.59 -9.46
CA ARG A 56 -12.47 -13.50 -9.55
C ARG A 56 -11.10 -13.92 -9.00
N GLN A 57 -10.05 -13.41 -9.62
CA GLN A 57 -8.68 -13.58 -9.17
C GLN A 57 -8.27 -12.36 -8.33
N VAL A 58 -7.88 -12.58 -7.08
CA VAL A 58 -7.53 -11.49 -6.16
C VAL A 58 -6.03 -11.50 -5.88
N PHE A 59 -5.39 -10.39 -6.16
CA PHE A 59 -3.95 -10.18 -5.96
C PHE A 59 -3.78 -9.26 -4.75
N LEU A 60 -3.17 -9.79 -3.69
CA LEU A 60 -2.92 -9.07 -2.45
C LEU A 60 -1.49 -8.59 -2.42
N LEU A 61 -1.28 -7.28 -2.43
CA LEU A 61 0.03 -6.65 -2.38
C LEU A 61 0.23 -5.96 -1.05
N ASP A 62 1.29 -6.34 -0.33
CA ASP A 62 1.73 -5.73 0.93
C ASP A 62 3.22 -5.98 1.15
N CYS A 63 3.88 -5.15 1.94
CA CYS A 63 5.29 -5.34 2.28
C CYS A 63 5.53 -6.36 3.42
N ASN A 64 4.49 -6.83 4.08
CA ASN A 64 4.57 -7.77 5.20
C ASN A 64 4.03 -9.16 4.83
N PRO A 65 4.91 -10.16 4.62
CA PRO A 65 4.50 -11.50 4.22
C PRO A 65 3.62 -12.20 5.27
N GLU A 66 3.83 -11.97 6.57
CA GLU A 66 3.03 -12.59 7.62
C GLU A 66 1.56 -12.14 7.59
N THR A 67 1.31 -10.88 7.22
CA THR A 67 -0.06 -10.36 7.09
C THR A 67 -0.75 -10.92 5.85
N LEU A 68 -0.02 -11.09 4.75
CA LEU A 68 -0.51 -11.75 3.54
C LEU A 68 -0.89 -13.21 3.80
N GLU A 69 -0.05 -13.96 4.51
CA GLU A 69 -0.37 -15.34 4.92
C GLU A 69 -1.64 -15.41 5.77
N LYS A 70 -1.82 -14.46 6.71
CA LYS A 70 -3.05 -14.35 7.51
C LYS A 70 -4.28 -14.08 6.64
N ALA A 71 -4.17 -13.20 5.64
CA ALA A 71 -5.26 -12.93 4.71
C ALA A 71 -5.67 -14.21 3.96
N VAL A 72 -4.71 -14.94 3.37
CA VAL A 72 -4.96 -16.20 2.65
C VAL A 72 -5.55 -17.27 3.57
N SER A 73 -5.17 -17.30 4.85
CA SER A 73 -5.70 -18.29 5.81
C SER A 73 -7.20 -18.13 6.09
N LYS A 74 -7.78 -16.95 5.82
CA LYS A 74 -9.20 -16.64 6.10
C LYS A 74 -10.16 -17.15 5.03
N VAL A 75 -9.67 -17.51 3.85
CA VAL A 75 -10.52 -17.87 2.70
C VAL A 75 -10.49 -19.34 2.39
N LYS A 76 -11.57 -19.80 1.75
CA LYS A 76 -11.74 -21.19 1.30
C LYS A 76 -11.12 -21.43 -0.08
N LYS A 77 -11.36 -20.52 -1.03
CA LYS A 77 -10.83 -20.58 -2.42
C LYS A 77 -9.45 -19.97 -2.50
N LYS A 78 -8.44 -20.65 -1.95
CA LYS A 78 -7.06 -20.14 -1.90
C LYS A 78 -6.38 -20.09 -3.26
N GLU A 79 -6.80 -20.92 -4.18
CA GLU A 79 -6.30 -21.02 -5.56
C GLU A 79 -6.53 -19.74 -6.38
N ASN A 80 -7.51 -18.93 -5.99
CA ASN A 80 -7.83 -17.66 -6.63
C ASN A 80 -7.18 -16.46 -5.91
N VAL A 81 -6.34 -16.70 -4.89
CA VAL A 81 -5.64 -15.62 -4.16
C VAL A 81 -4.14 -15.69 -4.46
N HIS A 82 -3.62 -14.59 -4.98
CA HIS A 82 -2.20 -14.41 -5.29
C HIS A 82 -1.61 -13.37 -4.33
N THR A 83 -0.48 -13.69 -3.70
CA THR A 83 0.20 -12.76 -2.78
C THR A 83 1.44 -12.18 -3.43
N ILE A 84 1.64 -10.87 -3.27
CA ILE A 84 2.77 -10.11 -3.80
C ILE A 84 3.40 -9.37 -2.63
N CYS A 85 4.58 -9.84 -2.18
CA CYS A 85 5.29 -9.21 -1.08
C CYS A 85 6.23 -8.13 -1.62
N MET A 86 5.76 -6.88 -1.66
CA MET A 86 6.50 -5.76 -2.24
C MET A 86 6.29 -4.48 -1.44
N ASP A 87 7.38 -3.75 -1.17
CA ASP A 87 7.31 -2.37 -0.68
C ASP A 87 7.15 -1.39 -1.87
N VAL A 88 5.89 -1.04 -2.18
CA VAL A 88 5.56 -0.09 -3.26
C VAL A 88 6.06 1.32 -2.93
N ALA A 89 6.06 1.68 -1.65
CA ALA A 89 6.46 3.01 -1.20
C ALA A 89 7.98 3.22 -1.24
N GLY A 90 8.76 2.15 -1.08
CA GLY A 90 10.22 2.25 -1.00
C GLY A 90 10.73 3.09 0.17
N LEU A 91 9.90 3.42 1.16
CA LEU A 91 10.24 4.20 2.35
C LEU A 91 10.83 3.32 3.44
N THR A 92 12.01 2.78 3.19
CA THR A 92 12.78 2.03 4.19
C THR A 92 13.23 2.94 5.34
N GLU A 93 13.65 2.35 6.45
CA GLU A 93 14.22 3.10 7.59
C GLU A 93 15.42 3.98 7.18
N ALA A 94 16.24 3.48 6.25
CA ALA A 94 17.36 4.25 5.68
C ALA A 94 16.87 5.49 4.90
N GLN A 95 15.77 5.36 4.14
CA GLN A 95 15.17 6.49 3.41
C GLN A 95 14.57 7.53 4.35
N ILE A 96 13.91 7.07 5.43
CA ILE A 96 13.36 7.97 6.46
C ILE A 96 14.50 8.73 7.16
N THR A 97 15.60 8.04 7.49
CA THR A 97 16.79 8.67 8.09
C THR A 97 17.43 9.69 7.16
N ALA A 98 17.59 9.36 5.87
CA ALA A 98 18.10 10.28 4.86
C ALA A 98 17.19 11.52 4.68
N PHE A 99 15.86 11.29 4.71
CA PHE A 99 14.89 12.39 4.68
C PHE A 99 15.01 13.32 5.89
N GLN A 100 15.15 12.76 7.10
CA GLN A 100 15.34 13.56 8.32
C GLN A 100 16.59 14.44 8.22
N LYS A 101 17.70 13.89 7.74
CA LYS A 101 18.94 14.61 7.51
C LYS A 101 18.75 15.71 6.47
N ALA A 102 18.10 15.43 5.35
CA ALA A 102 17.80 16.43 4.32
C ALA A 102 16.93 17.58 4.85
N CYS A 103 15.95 17.30 5.74
CA CYS A 103 15.17 18.32 6.43
C CYS A 103 16.03 19.25 7.31
N GLU A 104 17.08 18.71 7.95
CA GLU A 104 18.02 19.48 8.78
C GLU A 104 18.96 20.35 7.94
N GLU A 105 19.37 19.86 6.78
CA GLU A 105 20.28 20.54 5.87
C GLU A 105 19.58 21.59 4.97
N GLY A 106 18.27 21.49 4.80
CA GLY A 106 17.45 22.51 4.14
C GLY A 106 16.87 22.12 2.79
N SER A 107 16.23 23.11 2.13
CA SER A 107 15.39 22.86 0.95
C SER A 107 16.14 22.25 -0.24
N SER A 108 17.40 22.60 -0.46
CA SER A 108 18.19 22.05 -1.56
C SER A 108 18.47 20.56 -1.38
N GLU A 109 18.73 20.11 -0.16
CA GLU A 109 18.98 18.70 0.12
C GLU A 109 17.68 17.88 0.11
N LEU A 110 16.56 18.50 0.45
CA LEU A 110 15.25 17.87 0.28
C LEU A 110 14.90 17.61 -1.19
N GLU A 111 15.22 18.52 -2.10
CA GLU A 111 15.02 18.27 -3.55
C GLU A 111 15.89 17.11 -4.04
N LYS A 112 17.16 17.07 -3.64
CA LYS A 112 18.05 15.96 -3.99
C LYS A 112 17.55 14.62 -3.43
N TRP A 113 17.07 14.63 -2.18
CA TRP A 113 16.46 13.44 -1.59
C TRP A 113 15.25 12.97 -2.39
N LYS A 114 14.36 13.91 -2.78
CA LYS A 114 13.17 13.59 -3.58
C LYS A 114 13.54 13.01 -4.93
N GLU A 115 14.48 13.60 -5.66
CA GLU A 115 14.95 13.09 -6.96
C GLU A 115 15.49 11.66 -6.83
N ALA A 116 16.31 11.39 -5.80
CA ALA A 116 16.85 10.08 -5.53
C ALA A 116 15.76 9.06 -5.15
N TYR A 117 14.74 9.49 -4.39
CA TYR A 117 13.60 8.68 -4.03
C TYR A 117 12.74 8.33 -5.26
N ASP A 118 12.42 9.31 -6.11
CA ASP A 118 11.63 9.11 -7.32
C ASP A 118 12.32 8.12 -8.27
N LEU A 119 13.66 8.23 -8.43
CA LEU A 119 14.43 7.28 -9.22
C LEU A 119 14.33 5.86 -8.63
N ARG A 120 14.49 5.72 -7.33
CA ARG A 120 14.39 4.43 -6.64
C ARG A 120 13.01 3.79 -6.79
N VAL A 121 11.93 4.59 -6.70
CA VAL A 121 10.56 4.08 -6.91
C VAL A 121 10.38 3.58 -8.34
N ARG A 122 10.87 4.33 -9.33
CA ARG A 122 10.80 3.92 -10.75
C ARG A 122 11.58 2.64 -11.05
N GLU A 123 12.70 2.44 -10.37
CA GLU A 123 13.59 1.28 -10.53
C GLU A 123 13.24 0.12 -9.58
N ASN A 124 12.12 0.20 -8.85
CA ASN A 124 11.72 -0.83 -7.90
C ASN A 124 11.54 -2.19 -8.61
N PRO A 125 12.34 -3.21 -8.24
CA PRO A 125 12.29 -4.52 -8.89
C PRO A 125 10.94 -5.22 -8.76
N GLY A 126 10.14 -4.88 -7.76
CA GLY A 126 8.79 -5.40 -7.56
C GLY A 126 7.84 -5.09 -8.73
N PHE A 127 8.05 -4.01 -9.48
CA PHE A 127 7.25 -3.76 -10.69
C PHE A 127 7.51 -4.80 -11.80
N ARG A 128 8.71 -5.35 -11.88
CA ARG A 128 9.00 -6.47 -12.79
C ARG A 128 8.27 -7.73 -12.32
N GLU A 129 8.28 -8.03 -11.03
CA GLU A 129 7.54 -9.16 -10.45
C GLU A 129 6.04 -9.04 -10.74
N LEU A 130 5.45 -7.82 -10.62
CA LEU A 130 4.05 -7.58 -11.03
C LEU A 130 3.80 -7.90 -12.49
N GLN A 131 4.72 -7.55 -13.39
CA GLN A 131 4.59 -7.86 -14.81
C GLN A 131 4.66 -9.37 -15.06
N GLU A 132 5.58 -10.08 -14.40
CA GLU A 132 5.73 -11.54 -14.51
C GLU A 132 4.47 -12.27 -14.02
N ILE A 133 3.84 -11.80 -12.94
CA ILE A 133 2.58 -12.34 -12.43
C ILE A 133 1.43 -12.18 -13.43
N LEU A 134 1.45 -11.11 -14.23
CA LEU A 134 0.43 -10.86 -15.24
C LEU A 134 0.71 -11.55 -16.59
N GLU A 135 1.90 -12.11 -16.80
CA GLU A 135 2.26 -12.79 -18.07
C GLU A 135 1.27 -13.90 -18.48
N PRO A 136 0.70 -14.72 -17.57
CA PRO A 136 -0.28 -15.73 -17.95
C PRO A 136 -1.61 -15.18 -18.47
N TYR A 137 -1.88 -13.88 -18.28
CA TYR A 137 -3.14 -13.26 -18.68
C TYR A 137 -2.97 -12.50 -20.00
N GLU A 138 -3.90 -12.72 -20.95
CA GLU A 138 -3.83 -12.18 -22.32
C GLU A 138 -3.73 -10.65 -22.35
N ASP A 139 -4.48 -9.97 -21.49
CA ASP A 139 -4.54 -8.50 -21.43
C ASP A 139 -3.46 -7.87 -20.54
N LYS A 140 -2.70 -8.69 -19.77
CA LYS A 140 -1.60 -8.27 -18.89
C LYS A 140 -1.92 -7.07 -17.99
N LYS A 141 -3.16 -6.98 -17.50
CA LYS A 141 -3.62 -5.88 -16.64
C LYS A 141 -4.58 -6.37 -15.57
N PHE A 142 -4.73 -5.57 -14.54
CA PHE A 142 -5.81 -5.70 -13.55
C PHE A 142 -7.06 -4.99 -14.05
N ASP A 143 -8.22 -5.59 -13.81
CA ASP A 143 -9.51 -5.00 -14.13
C ASP A 143 -9.93 -3.98 -13.09
N ARG A 144 -9.49 -4.20 -11.82
CA ARG A 144 -9.77 -3.31 -10.68
C ARG A 144 -8.53 -3.15 -9.81
N ILE A 145 -8.39 -1.96 -9.23
CA ILE A 145 -7.37 -1.67 -8.21
C ILE A 145 -8.06 -1.06 -7.00
N ILE A 146 -7.89 -1.69 -5.85
CA ILE A 146 -8.37 -1.22 -4.54
C ILE A 146 -7.14 -0.82 -3.73
N CYS A 147 -7.05 0.45 -3.34
CA CYS A 147 -5.94 0.96 -2.54
C CYS A 147 -6.43 1.22 -1.11
N MET A 148 -5.94 0.44 -0.14
CA MET A 148 -6.40 0.45 1.25
C MET A 148 -5.41 1.15 2.16
N GLY A 149 -5.78 2.34 2.66
CA GLY A 149 -5.00 3.06 3.69
C GLY A 149 -3.54 3.36 3.34
N PHE A 150 -3.13 3.03 2.11
CA PHE A 150 -1.76 3.12 1.64
C PHE A 150 -1.20 4.55 1.74
N HIS A 151 -1.99 5.55 1.35
CA HIS A 151 -1.57 6.96 1.42
C HIS A 151 -1.13 7.37 2.83
N SER A 152 -1.90 7.05 3.86
CA SER A 152 -1.54 7.42 5.24
C SER A 152 -0.25 6.73 5.71
N GLN A 153 0.02 5.51 5.26
CA GLN A 153 1.23 4.78 5.63
C GLN A 153 2.48 5.33 4.92
N VAL A 154 2.34 5.82 3.69
CA VAL A 154 3.43 6.45 2.95
C VAL A 154 3.77 7.83 3.51
N TYR A 155 2.77 8.65 3.83
CA TYR A 155 3.00 10.04 4.29
C TYR A 155 3.31 10.15 5.77
N MET A 156 2.72 9.31 6.61
CA MET A 156 2.85 9.43 8.06
C MET A 156 4.31 9.45 8.55
N PRO A 157 5.23 8.62 8.06
CA PRO A 157 6.62 8.70 8.47
C PRO A 157 7.28 10.05 8.16
N LEU A 158 6.94 10.66 7.01
CA LEU A 158 7.47 11.96 6.60
C LEU A 158 6.88 13.08 7.47
N ILE A 159 5.56 13.07 7.67
CA ILE A 159 4.86 14.07 8.51
C ILE A 159 5.29 13.97 9.97
N LEU A 160 5.41 12.76 10.53
CA LEU A 160 5.87 12.56 11.90
C LEU A 160 7.31 13.07 12.11
N THR A 161 8.15 13.05 11.07
CA THR A 161 9.47 13.68 11.13
C THR A 161 9.36 15.17 11.41
N LEU A 162 8.43 15.88 10.76
CA LEU A 162 8.21 17.30 10.98
C LEU A 162 7.69 17.65 12.38
N GLN A 163 7.04 16.70 13.06
CA GLN A 163 6.52 16.93 14.41
C GLN A 163 7.60 16.81 15.50
N LYS A 164 8.69 16.08 15.19
CA LYS A 164 9.76 15.85 16.17
C LYS A 164 10.67 17.04 16.42
N LYS A 165 10.76 17.97 15.46
CA LYS A 165 11.64 19.15 15.55
C LYS A 165 10.95 20.37 14.94
N HIS A 166 11.38 21.59 15.35
CA HIS A 166 10.96 22.82 14.72
C HIS A 166 11.81 23.08 13.48
N TYR A 167 11.25 22.81 12.30
CA TYR A 167 11.85 23.11 11.01
C TYR A 167 11.41 24.49 10.49
N PRO A 168 12.25 25.20 9.69
CA PRO A 168 11.87 26.41 9.00
C PRO A 168 10.60 26.23 8.16
N LEU A 169 9.83 27.32 7.99
CA LEU A 169 8.57 27.26 7.23
C LEU A 169 8.78 26.78 5.79
N SER A 170 9.88 27.16 5.14
CA SER A 170 10.24 26.74 3.79
C SER A 170 10.40 25.21 3.69
N VAL A 171 11.07 24.59 4.67
CA VAL A 171 11.23 23.13 4.76
C VAL A 171 9.87 22.45 4.95
N ARG A 172 9.05 22.95 5.86
CA ARG A 172 7.70 22.38 6.14
C ARG A 172 6.80 22.44 4.92
N GLN A 173 6.77 23.56 4.20
CA GLN A 173 6.01 23.73 2.96
C GLN A 173 6.50 22.80 1.85
N GLN A 174 7.80 22.57 1.77
CA GLN A 174 8.37 21.67 0.78
C GLN A 174 8.04 20.21 1.09
N VAL A 175 8.14 19.77 2.34
CA VAL A 175 7.72 18.43 2.75
C VAL A 175 6.24 18.20 2.47
N GLN A 176 5.39 19.20 2.71
CA GLN A 176 3.97 19.10 2.37
C GLN A 176 3.77 18.91 0.85
N ARG A 177 4.47 19.68 0.00
CA ARG A 177 4.42 19.50 -1.46
C ARG A 177 4.91 18.12 -1.90
N ILE A 178 5.98 17.60 -1.29
CA ILE A 178 6.47 16.25 -1.56
C ILE A 178 5.39 15.22 -1.19
N ALA A 179 4.77 15.36 -0.02
CA ALA A 179 3.71 14.45 0.42
C ALA A 179 2.47 14.47 -0.51
N GLU A 180 2.14 15.60 -1.12
CA GLU A 180 1.03 15.74 -2.08
C GLU A 180 1.35 15.12 -3.46
N GLN A 181 2.61 14.81 -3.74
CA GLN A 181 3.07 14.25 -5.02
C GLN A 181 3.36 12.74 -4.94
N LEU A 182 3.41 12.17 -3.74
CA LEU A 182 3.59 10.74 -3.49
C LEU A 182 2.24 10.01 -3.51
#